data_18c9e02e97d955a0519982621da710b4
#
_entry.id   18c9e02e97d955a0519982621da710b4
#
_cell.length_a   1.000
_cell.length_b   1.000
_cell.length_c   1.000
_cell.angle_alpha   90.00
_cell.angle_beta   90.00
_cell.angle_gamma   90.00
#
_symmetry.space_group_name_H-M   'P 1'
#
loop_
_entity.id
_entity.type
_entity.pdbx_description
1 polymer ?
#
loop_
_entity_poly.entity_id
_entity_poly.type
_entity_poly.pdbx_seq_one_letter_code
_entity_poly.pdbx_strand_id
1 'polypeptide(L)' 'MSRSDGELMVAFQEGDQEAFALLYDRHARALLNFFYKMCYDRALAEDLTQDTFLKLLRSRGKYRPEASFKTFLFTVARN' A
#
# COMPACT_ATOMS: atom_id res chain seq x y z
N MET A 1 0.85 10.39 -19.18
CA MET A 1 0.83 8.95 -18.83
C MET A 1 1.02 8.77 -17.34
N SER A 2 0.33 7.78 -16.78
CA SER A 2 0.47 7.48 -15.36
C SER A 2 1.80 6.82 -15.06
N ARG A 3 2.39 7.16 -13.93
CA ARG A 3 3.55 6.44 -13.43
C ARG A 3 3.12 5.06 -12.93
N SER A 4 4.01 4.08 -13.04
CA SER A 4 3.75 2.75 -12.50
C SER A 4 3.81 2.77 -10.98
N ASP A 5 3.27 1.74 -10.33
CA ASP A 5 3.35 1.62 -8.88
C ASP A 5 4.79 1.61 -8.38
N GLY A 6 5.68 0.92 -9.12
CA GLY A 6 7.09 0.90 -8.76
C GLY A 6 7.73 2.27 -8.83
N GLU A 7 7.42 3.03 -9.88
CA GLU A 7 7.91 4.39 -10.02
C GLU A 7 7.41 5.30 -8.89
N LEU A 8 6.14 5.15 -8.54
CA LEU A 8 5.56 5.92 -7.42
C LEU A 8 6.23 5.54 -6.10
N MET A 9 6.50 4.26 -5.91
CA MET A 9 7.13 3.83 -4.66
C MET A 9 8.56 4.35 -4.54
N VAL A 10 9.32 4.36 -5.63
CA VAL A 10 10.67 4.94 -5.63
C VAL A 10 10.61 6.44 -5.34
N ALA A 11 9.66 7.15 -5.97
CA ALA A 11 9.48 8.58 -5.71
C ALA A 11 9.13 8.83 -4.24
N PHE A 12 8.28 7.99 -3.67
CA PHE A 12 7.91 8.09 -2.26
C PHE A 12 9.12 7.84 -1.35
N GLN A 13 9.96 6.85 -1.68
CA GLN A 13 11.20 6.62 -0.93
C GLN A 13 12.08 7.86 -0.90
N GLU A 14 12.02 8.67 -1.95
CA GLU A 14 12.81 9.90 -2.08
C GLU A 14 12.12 11.12 -1.49
N GLY A 15 10.96 10.94 -0.87
CA GLY A 15 10.28 12.00 -0.15
C GLY A 15 9.06 12.60 -0.83
N ASP A 16 8.63 12.05 -1.97
CA ASP A 16 7.45 12.55 -2.70
C ASP A 16 6.17 12.07 -2.04
N GLN A 17 5.54 12.95 -1.26
CA GLN A 17 4.32 12.59 -0.54
C GLN A 17 3.11 12.42 -1.46
N GLU A 18 3.08 13.10 -2.61
CA GLU A 18 2.01 12.90 -3.60
C GLU A 18 2.04 11.48 -4.16
N ALA A 19 3.23 10.92 -4.32
CA ALA A 19 3.34 9.54 -4.78
C ALA A 19 2.67 8.56 -3.80
N PHE A 20 2.82 8.80 -2.49
CA PHE A 20 2.15 8.00 -1.48
C PHE A 20 0.64 8.10 -1.59
N ALA A 21 0.11 9.32 -1.77
CA ALA A 21 -1.32 9.53 -1.92
C ALA A 21 -1.88 8.82 -3.16
N LEU A 22 -1.13 8.81 -4.26
CA LEU A 22 -1.53 8.10 -5.48
C LEU A 22 -1.53 6.59 -5.26
N LEU A 23 -0.55 6.06 -4.56
CA LEU A 23 -0.53 4.63 -4.22
C LEU A 23 -1.72 4.26 -3.35
N TYR A 24 -2.05 5.10 -2.39
CA TYR A 24 -3.22 4.90 -1.56
C TYR A 24 -4.49 4.84 -2.42
N ASP A 25 -4.68 5.84 -3.29
CA ASP A 25 -5.87 5.90 -4.15
C ASP A 25 -5.99 4.67 -5.04
N ARG A 26 -4.87 4.16 -5.54
CA ARG A 26 -4.90 2.99 -6.43
C ARG A 26 -5.22 1.69 -5.72
N HIS A 27 -4.80 1.54 -4.47
CA HIS A 27 -4.78 0.23 -3.81
C HIS A 27 -5.66 0.10 -2.58
N ALA A 28 -6.16 1.22 -2.03
CA ALA A 28 -6.94 1.17 -0.79
C ALA A 28 -8.19 0.30 -0.92
N ARG A 29 -8.91 0.41 -2.03
CA ARG A 29 -10.13 -0.37 -2.23
C ARG A 29 -9.84 -1.87 -2.29
N ALA A 30 -8.79 -2.27 -2.98
CA ALA A 30 -8.42 -3.68 -3.09
C ALA A 30 -8.05 -4.25 -1.72
N LEU A 31 -7.31 -3.49 -0.92
CA LEU A 31 -6.97 -3.89 0.44
C LEU A 31 -8.21 -3.97 1.33
N LEU A 32 -9.09 -2.99 1.22
CA LEU A 32 -10.33 -2.99 1.99
C LEU A 32 -11.15 -4.24 1.70
N ASN A 33 -11.30 -4.58 0.42
CA ASN A 33 -12.03 -5.78 0.02
C ASN A 33 -11.34 -7.05 0.53
N PHE A 34 -10.01 -7.09 0.47
CA PHE A 34 -9.23 -8.21 0.96
C PHE A 34 -9.49 -8.44 2.45
N PHE A 35 -9.39 -7.40 3.25
CA PHE A 35 -9.62 -7.52 4.69
C PHE A 35 -11.08 -7.79 5.01
N TYR A 36 -12.01 -7.18 4.27
CA TYR A 36 -13.42 -7.39 4.52
C TYR A 36 -13.81 -8.86 4.30
N LYS A 37 -13.26 -9.50 3.28
CA LYS A 37 -13.50 -10.92 3.03
C LYS A 37 -12.99 -11.81 4.15
N MET A 38 -12.00 -11.34 4.90
CA MET A 38 -11.42 -12.11 6.00
C MET A 38 -12.21 -11.96 7.29
N CYS A 39 -12.75 -10.79 7.57
CA CYS A 39 -13.34 -10.49 8.88
C CYS A 39 -14.84 -10.18 8.82
N TYR A 40 -15.39 -9.86 7.65
CA TYR A 40 -16.79 -9.47 7.47
C TYR A 40 -17.22 -8.32 8.37
N ASP A 41 -16.30 -7.45 8.72
CA ASP A 41 -16.52 -6.26 9.54
C ASP A 41 -15.91 -5.07 8.81
N ARG A 42 -16.76 -4.17 8.33
CA ARG A 42 -16.28 -3.06 7.50
C ARG A 42 -15.40 -2.09 8.29
N ALA A 43 -15.78 -1.78 9.52
CA ALA A 43 -14.98 -0.85 10.33
C ALA A 43 -13.60 -1.43 10.61
N LEU A 44 -13.53 -2.73 10.94
CA LEU A 44 -12.26 -3.39 11.15
C LEU A 44 -11.44 -3.44 9.85
N ALA A 45 -12.09 -3.73 8.72
CA ALA A 45 -11.40 -3.77 7.44
C ALA A 45 -10.81 -2.40 7.09
N GLU A 46 -11.52 -1.31 7.38
CA GLU A 46 -11.02 0.04 7.17
C GLU A 46 -9.80 0.32 8.05
N ASP A 47 -9.86 -0.06 9.31
CA ASP A 47 -8.74 0.11 10.24
C ASP A 47 -7.51 -0.67 9.78
N LEU A 48 -7.71 -1.90 9.34
CA LEU A 48 -6.60 -2.74 8.86
C LEU A 48 -5.99 -2.17 7.57
N THR A 49 -6.83 -1.60 6.70
CA THR A 49 -6.35 -0.96 5.48
C THR A 49 -5.47 0.24 5.81
N GLN A 50 -5.93 1.11 6.72
CA GLN A 50 -5.14 2.27 7.14
C GLN A 50 -3.85 1.84 7.81
N ASP A 51 -3.91 0.83 8.67
CA ASP A 51 -2.73 0.30 9.35
C ASP A 51 -1.70 -0.22 8.34
N THR A 52 -2.17 -0.87 7.27
CA THR A 52 -1.29 -1.36 6.21
C THR A 52 -0.52 -0.22 5.56
N PHE A 53 -1.18 0.90 5.27
CA PHE A 53 -0.50 2.04 4.67
C PHE A 53 0.46 2.72 5.65
N LEU A 54 0.15 2.72 6.94
CA LEU A 54 1.11 3.19 7.95
C LEU A 54 2.35 2.29 8.00
N LYS A 55 2.16 0.98 7.90
CA LYS A 55 3.28 0.04 7.83
C LYS A 55 4.07 0.23 6.56
N LEU A 56 3.40 0.51 5.44
CA LEU A 56 4.07 0.81 4.18
C LEU A 56 4.97 2.03 4.33
N LEU A 57 4.47 3.07 4.99
CA LEU A 57 5.24 4.28 5.26
C LEU A 57 6.51 3.96 6.05
N ARG A 58 6.39 3.13 7.09
CA ARG A 58 7.52 2.75 7.92
C ARG A 58 8.50 1.83 7.20
N SER A 59 8.00 1.03 6.25
CA SER A 59 8.80 0.02 5.55
C SER A 59 9.28 0.48 4.18
N ARG A 60 9.08 1.75 3.84
CA ARG A 60 9.34 2.23 2.48
C ARG A 60 10.77 1.97 2.01
N GLY A 61 11.72 2.04 2.93
CA GLY A 61 13.12 1.81 2.61
C GLY A 61 13.46 0.37 2.24
N LYS A 62 12.56 -0.56 2.54
CA LYS A 62 12.77 -1.98 2.25
C LYS A 62 12.31 -2.38 0.85
N TYR A 63 11.53 -1.52 0.20
CA TYR A 63 11.04 -1.83 -1.14
C TYR A 63 12.20 -1.78 -2.14
N ARG A 64 12.21 -2.75 -3.07
CA ARG A 64 13.18 -2.80 -4.14
C ARG A 64 12.47 -2.73 -5.48
N PRO A 65 12.96 -1.88 -6.42
CA PRO A 65 12.28 -1.69 -7.70
C PRO A 65 12.10 -2.95 -8.53
N GLU A 66 12.92 -3.97 -8.31
CA GLU A 66 12.83 -5.25 -9.03
C GLU A 66 11.61 -6.06 -8.61
N ALA A 67 11.05 -5.80 -7.43
CA ALA A 67 9.90 -6.55 -6.92
C ALA A 67 8.59 -5.87 -7.34
N SER A 68 7.53 -6.68 -7.47
CA SER A 68 6.20 -6.16 -7.69
C SER A 68 5.74 -5.36 -6.48
N PHE A 69 5.30 -4.12 -6.70
CA PHE A 69 4.75 -3.32 -5.61
C PHE A 69 3.56 -4.01 -4.95
N LYS A 70 2.68 -4.60 -5.75
CA LYS A 70 1.50 -5.29 -5.21
C LYS A 70 1.91 -6.42 -4.27
N THR A 71 2.91 -7.21 -4.65
CA THR A 71 3.43 -8.26 -3.79
C THR A 71 3.99 -7.69 -2.50
N PHE A 72 4.77 -6.62 -2.59
CA PHE A 72 5.32 -5.95 -1.42
C PHE A 72 4.20 -5.45 -0.49
N LEU A 73 3.20 -4.79 -1.07
CA LEU A 73 2.07 -4.25 -0.31
C LEU A 73 1.33 -5.33 0.46
N PHE A 74 1.01 -6.45 -0.20
CA PHE A 74 0.28 -7.53 0.45
C PHE A 74 1.16 -8.28 1.46
N THR A 75 2.46 -8.31 1.26
CA THR A 75 3.38 -8.83 2.28
C THR A 75 3.33 -7.96 3.53
N VAL A 76 3.36 -6.63 3.36
CA VAL A 76 3.22 -5.68 4.47
C VAL A 76 1.88 -5.87 5.17
N ALA A 77 0.81 -6.09 4.40
CA ALA A 77 -0.53 -6.27 4.96
C ALA A 77 -0.63 -7.50 5.86
N ARG A 78 0.11 -8.56 5.53
CA ARG A 78 0.07 -9.82 6.30
C ARG A 78 0.91 -9.77 7.56
N ASN A 79 1.81 -8.83 7.63
CA ASN A 79 2.66 -8.67 8.81
C ASN A 79 1.94 -7.79 9.83
#